data_d09d68b4ef155d4c8baf0cbcfe4ac99f
#
_entry.id   d09d68b4ef155d4c8baf0cbcfe4ac99f
#
_cell.length_a   1.000
_cell.length_b   1.000
_cell.length_c   1.000
_cell.angle_alpha   90.00
_cell.angle_beta   90.00
_cell.angle_gamma   90.00
#
_symmetry.space_group_name_H-M   'P 1'
#
loop_
_entity.id
_entity.type
_entity.pdbx_description
1 polymer ?
#
loop_
_entity_poly.entity_id
_entity_poly.type
_entity_poly.pdbx_seq_one_letter_code
_entity_poly.pdbx_strand_id
1 'polypeptide(L)'
;QDAEQYFNTNCVACHTIGGGTILGPDLKGVLDRKDREWLVEFIVDPESKLNSDPYAIELLAASPGGAVRMLQMPGMTPLIANSLLDYISSKSGAASANAAPVDEPEPFIAADIAAGEDFFTGATGFRNGAPACNSCHTTVELGGWGGGALGPDLTQAYTRLGGRAALAGWLAMPASAIMQPIFGEQKLTKEEIHAL
;
A
#
# COMPACT_ATOMS: atom_id res chain seq x y z
N GLN A 1 11.77 3.37 18.09
CA GLN A 1 11.01 2.28 17.45
C GLN A 1 12.02 1.35 16.80
N ASP A 2 11.84 0.03 16.99
CA ASP A 2 12.64 -0.97 16.31
C ASP A 2 12.39 -0.86 14.79
N ALA A 3 13.44 -0.97 13.98
CA ALA A 3 13.38 -0.85 12.52
C ALA A 3 12.44 -1.88 11.88
N GLU A 4 12.37 -3.09 12.43
CA GLU A 4 11.44 -4.13 11.99
C GLU A 4 9.98 -3.72 12.23
N GLN A 5 9.68 -3.24 13.43
CA GLN A 5 8.34 -2.76 13.76
C GLN A 5 7.95 -1.56 12.88
N TYR A 6 8.89 -0.63 12.67
CA TYR A 6 8.64 0.52 11.81
C TYR A 6 8.35 0.10 10.37
N PHE A 7 9.16 -0.82 9.82
CA PHE A 7 8.97 -1.36 8.48
C PHE A 7 7.61 -2.05 8.32
N ASN A 8 7.29 -2.95 9.25
CA ASN A 8 6.03 -3.68 9.25
C ASN A 8 4.79 -2.81 9.42
N THR A 9 4.95 -1.62 10.02
CA THR A 9 3.83 -0.68 10.22
C THR A 9 3.67 0.27 9.04
N ASN A 10 4.77 0.69 8.39
CA ASN A 10 4.72 1.82 7.47
C ASN A 10 5.14 1.49 6.03
N CYS A 11 5.85 0.39 5.80
CA CYS A 11 6.47 0.11 4.49
C CYS A 11 5.86 -1.08 3.75
N VAL A 12 5.38 -2.10 4.48
CA VAL A 12 4.89 -3.37 3.89
C VAL A 12 3.65 -3.22 3.01
N ALA A 13 2.87 -2.15 3.19
CA ALA A 13 1.73 -1.87 2.34
C ALA A 13 2.12 -1.60 0.87
N CYS A 14 3.35 -1.10 0.67
CA CYS A 14 3.84 -0.73 -0.66
C CYS A 14 5.08 -1.52 -1.09
N HIS A 15 5.85 -2.06 -0.15
CA HIS A 15 7.13 -2.72 -0.43
C HIS A 15 7.23 -4.11 0.16
N THR A 16 7.93 -4.99 -0.56
CA THR A 16 8.37 -6.31 -0.06
C THR A 16 9.88 -6.36 0.08
N ILE A 17 10.40 -7.37 0.78
CA ILE A 17 11.82 -7.73 0.78
C ILE A 17 11.91 -9.17 0.29
N GLY A 18 12.01 -9.35 -1.03
CA GLY A 18 12.10 -10.65 -1.68
C GLY A 18 10.75 -11.28 -2.08
N GLY A 19 9.65 -10.54 -1.93
CA GLY A 19 8.31 -10.98 -2.35
C GLY A 19 7.88 -10.44 -3.73
N GLY A 20 8.78 -9.74 -4.43
CA GLY A 20 8.47 -9.10 -5.71
C GLY A 20 7.87 -7.69 -5.56
N THR A 21 7.66 -7.05 -6.70
CA THR A 21 7.09 -5.69 -6.78
C THR A 21 5.58 -5.74 -6.53
N ILE A 22 5.11 -4.86 -5.65
CA ILE A 22 3.68 -4.63 -5.41
C ILE A 22 3.31 -3.20 -5.83
N LEU A 23 2.97 -2.28 -4.94
CA LEU A 23 2.80 -0.86 -5.28
C LEU A 23 4.13 -0.16 -5.52
N GLY A 24 5.12 -0.46 -4.69
CA GLY A 24 6.49 -0.03 -4.82
C GLY A 24 7.42 -1.19 -5.21
N PRO A 25 8.67 -0.90 -5.56
CA PRO A 25 9.64 -1.92 -5.91
C PRO A 25 9.96 -2.84 -4.73
N ASP A 26 10.35 -4.09 -5.06
CA ASP A 26 10.95 -5.01 -4.10
C ASP A 26 12.26 -4.43 -3.57
N LEU A 27 12.42 -4.41 -2.25
CA LEU A 27 13.58 -3.83 -1.59
C LEU A 27 14.73 -4.82 -1.36
N LYS A 28 14.56 -6.11 -1.72
CA LYS A 28 15.67 -7.07 -1.67
C LYS A 28 16.82 -6.59 -2.54
N GLY A 29 18.02 -6.51 -1.96
CA GLY A 29 19.21 -6.04 -2.65
C GLY A 29 19.16 -4.56 -3.08
N VAL A 30 18.36 -3.73 -2.43
CA VAL A 30 18.23 -2.31 -2.79
C VAL A 30 19.57 -1.57 -2.66
N LEU A 31 20.40 -1.95 -1.69
CA LEU A 31 21.75 -1.40 -1.47
C LEU A 31 22.77 -1.80 -2.56
N ASP A 32 22.46 -2.84 -3.35
CA ASP A 32 23.26 -3.23 -4.51
C ASP A 32 22.87 -2.43 -5.76
N ARG A 33 21.64 -1.88 -5.77
CA ARG A 33 21.10 -1.10 -6.89
C ARG A 33 21.35 0.40 -6.77
N LYS A 34 21.47 0.90 -5.53
CA LYS A 34 21.65 2.32 -5.26
C LYS A 34 22.45 2.52 -3.97
N ASP A 35 23.30 3.53 -3.97
CA ASP A 35 24.12 3.87 -2.81
C ASP A 35 23.28 4.29 -1.60
N ARG A 36 23.81 4.02 -0.40
CA ARG A 36 23.10 4.24 0.86
C ARG A 36 22.75 5.72 1.08
N GLU A 37 23.62 6.64 0.70
CA GLU A 37 23.40 8.07 0.89
C GLU A 37 22.17 8.53 0.09
N TRP A 38 22.10 8.14 -1.18
CA TRP A 38 20.96 8.42 -2.03
C TRP A 38 19.67 7.81 -1.47
N LEU A 39 19.73 6.55 -0.97
CA LEU A 39 18.58 5.88 -0.38
C LEU A 39 18.08 6.57 0.89
N VAL A 40 18.99 7.05 1.75
CA VAL A 40 18.64 7.81 2.95
C VAL A 40 17.96 9.12 2.56
N GLU A 41 18.50 9.86 1.61
CA GLU A 41 17.88 11.09 1.11
C GLU A 41 16.50 10.83 0.52
N PHE A 42 16.35 9.75 -0.27
CA PHE A 42 15.08 9.37 -0.85
C PHE A 42 14.03 9.00 0.22
N ILE A 43 14.40 8.25 1.25
CA ILE A 43 13.49 7.86 2.33
C ILE A 43 13.06 9.07 3.17
N VAL A 44 13.96 10.03 3.37
CA VAL A 44 13.70 11.24 4.17
C VAL A 44 12.83 12.23 3.39
N ASP A 45 13.12 12.44 2.11
CA ASP A 45 12.39 13.36 1.24
C ASP A 45 12.15 12.74 -0.15
N PRO A 46 11.19 11.81 -0.24
CA PRO A 46 10.89 11.15 -1.51
C PRO A 46 10.33 12.11 -2.55
N GLU A 47 9.60 13.14 -2.15
CA GLU A 47 8.98 14.09 -3.07
C GLU A 47 10.03 14.88 -3.85
N SER A 48 11.06 15.38 -3.18
CA SER A 48 12.17 16.10 -3.82
C SER A 48 12.83 15.22 -4.89
N LYS A 49 13.18 13.97 -4.55
CA LYS A 49 13.81 13.04 -5.49
C LYS A 49 12.89 12.65 -6.65
N LEU A 50 11.62 12.37 -6.39
CA LEU A 50 10.63 12.03 -7.42
C LEU A 50 10.33 13.19 -8.38
N ASN A 51 10.66 14.40 -8.03
CA ASN A 51 10.49 15.57 -8.89
C ASN A 51 11.75 15.96 -9.68
N SER A 52 12.94 15.51 -9.26
CA SER A 52 14.20 16.01 -9.82
C SER A 52 15.21 14.93 -10.21
N ASP A 53 15.17 13.75 -9.60
CA ASP A 53 16.16 12.70 -9.84
C ASP A 53 15.69 11.74 -10.95
N PRO A 54 16.45 11.59 -12.05
CA PRO A 54 16.05 10.75 -13.18
C PRO A 54 15.78 9.29 -12.81
N TYR A 55 16.57 8.71 -11.88
CA TYR A 55 16.38 7.35 -11.42
C TYR A 55 15.09 7.18 -10.61
N ALA A 56 14.78 8.13 -9.73
CA ALA A 56 13.53 8.12 -8.97
C ALA A 56 12.30 8.26 -9.89
N ILE A 57 12.39 9.12 -10.92
CA ILE A 57 11.35 9.32 -11.94
C ILE A 57 11.13 8.02 -12.74
N GLU A 58 12.21 7.35 -13.13
CA GLU A 58 12.14 6.06 -13.85
C GLU A 58 11.49 4.97 -12.98
N LEU A 59 11.88 4.87 -11.70
CA LEU A 59 11.26 3.94 -10.75
C LEU A 59 9.77 4.18 -10.60
N LEU A 60 9.34 5.43 -10.52
CA LEU A 60 7.93 5.78 -10.44
C LEU A 60 7.18 5.35 -11.71
N ALA A 61 7.76 5.61 -12.88
CA ALA A 61 7.16 5.22 -14.16
C ALA A 61 7.06 3.70 -14.34
N ALA A 62 8.01 2.94 -13.78
CA ALA A 62 8.04 1.48 -13.81
C ALA A 62 7.14 0.81 -12.75
N SER A 63 6.62 1.58 -11.79
CA SER A 63 5.77 1.03 -10.73
C SER A 63 4.40 0.64 -11.28
N PRO A 64 3.81 -0.46 -10.78
CA PRO A 64 2.46 -0.86 -11.16
C PRO A 64 1.47 0.28 -10.93
N GLY A 65 0.76 0.67 -12.01
CA GLY A 65 -0.18 1.78 -11.98
C GLY A 65 0.43 3.18 -12.15
N GLY A 66 1.75 3.34 -12.25
CA GLY A 66 2.47 4.57 -12.68
C GLY A 66 2.24 5.85 -11.86
N ALA A 67 1.38 5.81 -10.84
CA ALA A 67 0.86 7.00 -10.17
C ALA A 67 1.05 7.00 -8.64
N VAL A 68 1.47 5.90 -8.02
CA VAL A 68 1.60 5.83 -6.56
C VAL A 68 2.99 6.33 -6.16
N ARG A 69 3.04 7.56 -5.68
CA ARG A 69 4.28 8.16 -5.18
C ARG A 69 4.56 7.69 -3.76
N MET A 70 5.82 7.43 -3.45
CA MET A 70 6.23 7.20 -2.06
C MET A 70 5.93 8.46 -1.23
N LEU A 71 5.28 8.29 -0.11
CA LEU A 71 4.89 9.38 0.78
C LEU A 71 6.02 9.71 1.75
N GLN A 72 6.14 10.99 2.07
CA GLN A 72 7.01 11.42 3.15
C GLN A 72 6.42 10.99 4.50
N MET A 73 7.18 10.20 5.26
CA MET A 73 6.76 9.73 6.57
C MET A 73 6.99 10.82 7.63
N PRO A 74 5.96 11.23 8.40
CA PRO A 74 6.14 12.19 9.48
C PRO A 74 7.22 11.73 10.48
N GLY A 75 8.14 12.63 10.81
CA GLY A 75 9.23 12.33 11.74
C GLY A 75 10.36 11.45 11.20
N MET A 76 10.37 11.15 9.90
CA MET A 76 11.48 10.43 9.28
C MET A 76 12.77 11.26 9.37
N THR A 77 13.84 10.62 9.87
CA THR A 77 15.16 11.22 10.00
C THR A 77 16.20 10.35 9.30
N PRO A 78 17.37 10.88 8.95
CA PRO A 78 18.46 10.06 8.41
C PRO A 78 18.88 8.90 9.30
N LEU A 79 18.74 9.04 10.62
CA LEU A 79 19.03 7.96 11.56
C LEU A 79 18.03 6.80 11.42
N ILE A 80 16.74 7.11 11.37
CA ILE A 80 15.67 6.11 11.17
C ILE A 80 15.81 5.47 9.79
N ALA A 81 16.06 6.26 8.74
CA ALA A 81 16.27 5.75 7.39
C ALA A 81 17.46 4.77 7.32
N ASN A 82 18.58 5.08 7.98
CA ASN A 82 19.71 4.15 8.08
C ASN A 82 19.38 2.86 8.79
N SER A 83 18.65 2.92 9.92
CA SER A 83 18.21 1.73 10.65
C SER A 83 17.28 0.86 9.79
N LEU A 84 16.41 1.46 9.00
CA LEU A 84 15.56 0.75 8.04
C LEU A 84 16.38 0.06 6.95
N LEU A 85 17.38 0.72 6.40
CA LEU A 85 18.28 0.12 5.39
C LEU A 85 19.08 -1.05 5.96
N ASP A 86 19.53 -0.96 7.22
CA ASP A 86 20.19 -2.08 7.91
C ASP A 86 19.25 -3.26 8.10
N TYR A 87 18.02 -3.01 8.50
CA TYR A 87 16.97 -4.05 8.59
C TYR A 87 16.71 -4.69 7.22
N ILE A 88 16.47 -3.90 6.16
CA ILE A 88 16.25 -4.38 4.79
C ILE A 88 17.45 -5.21 4.30
N SER A 89 18.67 -4.76 4.59
CA SER A 89 19.90 -5.47 4.22
C SER A 89 19.98 -6.82 4.93
N SER A 90 19.67 -6.86 6.23
CA SER A 90 19.67 -8.11 7.00
C SER A 90 18.68 -9.15 6.48
N LYS A 91 17.52 -8.70 6.01
CA LYS A 91 16.49 -9.57 5.39
C LYS A 91 16.83 -9.93 3.94
N SER A 92 17.60 -9.11 3.24
CA SER A 92 18.02 -9.37 1.85
C SER A 92 19.04 -10.51 1.72
N GLY A 93 19.91 -10.71 2.74
CA GLY A 93 20.92 -11.77 2.76
C GLY A 93 20.40 -13.13 3.26
N ALA A 94 19.34 -13.16 4.03
CA ALA A 94 18.57 -14.36 4.31
C ALA A 94 17.65 -14.59 3.10
N ALA A 95 17.83 -15.68 2.36
CA ALA A 95 16.74 -16.17 1.53
C ALA A 95 15.50 -16.13 2.41
N SER A 96 14.52 -15.32 2.03
CA SER A 96 13.32 -15.07 2.84
C SER A 96 12.58 -16.38 3.08
N ALA A 97 12.97 -17.09 4.14
CA ALA A 97 12.24 -18.23 4.66
C ALA A 97 10.99 -17.77 5.44
N ASN A 98 10.76 -16.43 5.45
CA ASN A 98 9.58 -15.77 6.00
C ASN A 98 9.02 -14.70 5.04
N ALA A 99 9.09 -14.90 3.72
CA ALA A 99 7.86 -14.74 3.01
C ALA A 99 6.98 -15.84 3.62
N ALA A 100 6.11 -15.53 4.57
CA ALA A 100 4.88 -16.27 4.66
C ALA A 100 4.46 -16.47 3.20
N PRO A 101 4.14 -17.71 2.75
CA PRO A 101 3.60 -17.87 1.42
C PRO A 101 2.59 -16.75 1.36
N VAL A 102 2.68 -15.85 0.36
CA VAL A 102 1.52 -15.07 -0.03
C VAL A 102 0.58 -16.21 -0.35
N ASP A 103 -0.28 -16.55 0.62
CA ASP A 103 -1.36 -17.49 0.40
C ASP A 103 -1.91 -17.03 -0.93
N GLU A 104 -1.81 -17.91 -1.93
CA GLU A 104 -2.38 -17.61 -3.24
C GLU A 104 -3.78 -17.13 -2.90
N PRO A 105 -4.11 -15.87 -3.21
CA PRO A 105 -5.25 -15.22 -2.57
C PRO A 105 -6.45 -16.10 -2.79
N GLU A 106 -7.09 -16.54 -1.70
CA GLU A 106 -8.20 -17.47 -1.77
C GLU A 106 -9.15 -17.06 -2.89
N PRO A 107 -9.57 -17.98 -3.76
CA PRO A 107 -10.42 -17.62 -4.88
C PRO A 107 -11.72 -17.01 -4.34
N PHE A 108 -12.15 -15.91 -4.94
CA PHE A 108 -13.44 -15.30 -4.61
C PHE A 108 -14.57 -16.28 -4.85
N ILE A 109 -15.43 -16.39 -3.88
CA ILE A 109 -16.74 -17.03 -4.04
C ILE A 109 -17.81 -15.97 -4.14
N ALA A 110 -19.00 -16.35 -4.63
CA ALA A 110 -20.11 -15.40 -4.79
C ALA A 110 -20.51 -14.69 -3.47
N ALA A 111 -20.28 -15.34 -2.33
CA ALA A 111 -20.55 -14.76 -1.02
C ALA A 111 -19.58 -13.61 -0.69
N ASP A 112 -18.31 -13.69 -1.10
CA ASP A 112 -17.31 -12.64 -0.87
C ASP A 112 -17.66 -11.40 -1.70
N ILE A 113 -18.07 -11.60 -2.95
CA ILE A 113 -18.50 -10.50 -3.85
C ILE A 113 -19.73 -9.79 -3.26
N ALA A 114 -20.73 -10.54 -2.79
CA ALA A 114 -21.89 -9.95 -2.16
C ALA A 114 -21.55 -9.20 -0.86
N ALA A 115 -20.66 -9.76 -0.04
CA ALA A 115 -20.18 -9.09 1.17
C ALA A 115 -19.39 -7.81 0.85
N GLY A 116 -18.58 -7.84 -0.20
CA GLY A 116 -17.83 -6.65 -0.66
C GLY A 116 -18.76 -5.53 -1.13
N GLU A 117 -19.82 -5.85 -1.86
CA GLU A 117 -20.86 -4.91 -2.25
C GLU A 117 -21.56 -4.32 -1.03
N ASP A 118 -21.92 -5.16 -0.05
CA ASP A 118 -22.56 -4.72 1.20
C ASP A 118 -21.64 -3.79 2.01
N PHE A 119 -20.37 -4.10 2.15
CA PHE A 119 -19.39 -3.24 2.81
C PHE A 119 -19.17 -1.92 2.06
N PHE A 120 -19.05 -2.00 0.74
CA PHE A 120 -18.85 -0.81 -0.09
C PHE A 120 -20.01 0.16 0.01
N THR A 121 -21.23 -0.36 -0.06
CA THR A 121 -22.47 0.42 -0.01
C THR A 121 -22.90 0.81 1.40
N GLY A 122 -22.38 0.14 2.41
CA GLY A 122 -22.77 0.33 3.82
C GLY A 122 -24.04 -0.42 4.20
N ALA A 123 -24.53 -1.36 3.37
CA ALA A 123 -25.61 -2.27 3.74
C ALA A 123 -25.17 -3.14 4.94
N THR A 124 -23.91 -3.49 5.00
CA THR A 124 -23.24 -4.07 6.17
C THR A 124 -22.15 -3.12 6.65
N GLY A 125 -22.15 -2.75 7.93
CA GLY A 125 -21.13 -1.90 8.53
C GLY A 125 -19.82 -2.65 8.77
N PHE A 126 -18.69 -1.95 8.62
CA PHE A 126 -17.39 -2.47 8.99
C PHE A 126 -17.29 -2.74 10.49
N ARG A 127 -16.61 -3.80 10.86
CA ARG A 127 -16.47 -4.28 12.25
C ARG A 127 -15.91 -3.22 13.20
N ASN A 128 -14.95 -2.42 12.72
CA ASN A 128 -14.30 -1.38 13.52
C ASN A 128 -14.93 -0.01 13.32
N GLY A 129 -16.11 0.08 12.72
CA GLY A 129 -16.88 1.30 12.58
C GLY A 129 -16.38 2.26 11.49
N ALA A 130 -15.56 1.79 10.56
CA ALA A 130 -15.16 2.58 9.41
C ALA A 130 -16.38 2.97 8.55
N PRO A 131 -16.38 4.15 7.91
CA PRO A 131 -17.45 4.57 7.03
C PRO A 131 -17.46 3.72 5.76
N ALA A 132 -18.65 3.52 5.17
CA ALA A 132 -18.79 2.85 3.89
C ALA A 132 -18.05 3.59 2.78
N CYS A 133 -17.47 2.84 1.84
CA CYS A 133 -16.64 3.40 0.77
C CYS A 133 -17.42 4.36 -0.13
N ASN A 134 -18.69 4.06 -0.41
CA ASN A 134 -19.58 4.89 -1.22
C ASN A 134 -19.89 6.25 -0.57
N SER A 135 -19.59 6.46 0.70
CA SER A 135 -19.71 7.78 1.33
C SER A 135 -18.80 8.83 0.66
N CYS A 136 -17.69 8.38 0.12
CA CYS A 136 -16.69 9.25 -0.52
C CYS A 136 -16.40 8.90 -1.99
N HIS A 137 -16.62 7.65 -2.40
CA HIS A 137 -16.24 7.12 -3.70
C HIS A 137 -17.43 6.66 -4.53
N THR A 138 -17.24 6.65 -5.86
CA THR A 138 -18.16 6.04 -6.81
C THR A 138 -17.52 4.85 -7.51
N THR A 139 -18.35 3.95 -8.04
CA THR A 139 -17.98 2.93 -9.02
C THR A 139 -19.15 2.73 -10.00
N VAL A 140 -18.84 2.48 -11.26
CA VAL A 140 -19.85 2.31 -12.32
C VAL A 140 -20.71 1.07 -12.08
N GLU A 141 -20.14 0.00 -11.49
CA GLU A 141 -20.80 -1.28 -11.31
C GLU A 141 -21.95 -1.24 -10.28
N LEU A 142 -21.90 -0.32 -9.35
CA LEU A 142 -22.97 -0.14 -8.35
C LEU A 142 -24.07 0.84 -8.81
N GLY A 143 -24.05 1.22 -10.08
CA GLY A 143 -25.03 2.11 -10.70
C GLY A 143 -24.83 3.58 -10.34
N GLY A 144 -25.16 4.48 -11.25
CA GLY A 144 -24.88 5.93 -11.15
C GLY A 144 -25.64 6.70 -10.05
N TRP A 145 -26.21 6.02 -9.06
CA TRP A 145 -26.89 6.61 -7.89
C TRP A 145 -26.07 6.43 -6.61
N GLY A 146 -24.89 5.84 -6.67
CA GLY A 146 -24.26 5.31 -5.47
C GLY A 146 -22.85 5.80 -5.23
N GLY A 147 -22.65 7.03 -4.78
CA GLY A 147 -21.35 7.34 -4.20
C GLY A 147 -21.05 8.82 -4.05
N GLY A 148 -20.18 9.12 -3.08
CA GLY A 148 -19.68 10.46 -2.85
C GLY A 148 -18.68 10.91 -3.92
N ALA A 149 -18.54 12.21 -4.10
CA ALA A 149 -17.57 12.83 -5.01
C ALA A 149 -16.33 13.40 -4.26
N LEU A 150 -16.11 12.97 -3.03
CA LEU A 150 -14.94 13.40 -2.23
C LEU A 150 -13.68 12.65 -2.58
N GLY A 151 -13.81 11.39 -3.02
CA GLY A 151 -12.73 10.54 -3.47
C GLY A 151 -12.78 10.28 -4.97
N PRO A 152 -11.73 9.69 -5.54
CA PRO A 152 -11.72 9.29 -6.95
C PRO A 152 -12.73 8.17 -7.22
N ASP A 153 -13.15 8.06 -8.49
CA ASP A 153 -13.89 6.91 -9.00
C ASP A 153 -13.03 5.63 -8.88
N LEU A 154 -13.60 4.57 -8.33
CA LEU A 154 -12.91 3.31 -8.04
C LEU A 154 -13.15 2.22 -9.10
N THR A 155 -13.91 2.47 -10.17
CA THR A 155 -14.19 1.51 -11.25
C THR A 155 -12.94 0.82 -11.78
N GLN A 156 -11.84 1.54 -11.89
CA GLN A 156 -10.56 1.02 -12.38
C GLN A 156 -9.51 0.86 -11.26
N ALA A 157 -9.92 0.85 -9.99
CA ALA A 157 -8.98 0.80 -8.86
C ALA A 157 -8.10 -0.45 -8.89
N TYR A 158 -8.70 -1.61 -9.16
CA TYR A 158 -8.00 -2.89 -9.28
C TYR A 158 -6.87 -2.84 -10.34
N THR A 159 -7.21 -2.40 -11.56
CA THR A 159 -6.25 -2.31 -12.67
C THR A 159 -5.20 -1.24 -12.41
N ARG A 160 -5.62 -0.08 -11.89
CA ARG A 160 -4.74 1.06 -11.60
C ARG A 160 -3.71 0.74 -10.52
N LEU A 161 -4.08 -0.05 -9.52
CA LEU A 161 -3.18 -0.46 -8.44
C LEU A 161 -2.33 -1.70 -8.79
N GLY A 162 -2.59 -2.37 -9.92
CA GLY A 162 -1.79 -3.51 -10.34
C GLY A 162 -2.26 -4.85 -9.78
N GLY A 163 -3.53 -4.94 -9.38
CA GLY A 163 -4.17 -6.20 -9.01
C GLY A 163 -4.47 -6.36 -7.52
N ARG A 164 -4.95 -7.54 -7.17
CA ARG A 164 -5.52 -7.87 -5.86
C ARG A 164 -4.57 -7.63 -4.68
N ALA A 165 -3.34 -8.12 -4.77
CA ALA A 165 -2.38 -7.99 -3.66
C ALA A 165 -2.07 -6.53 -3.33
N ALA A 166 -1.92 -5.70 -4.37
CA ALA A 166 -1.66 -4.28 -4.22
C ALA A 166 -2.88 -3.53 -3.67
N LEU A 167 -4.10 -3.86 -4.14
CA LEU A 167 -5.33 -3.29 -3.62
C LEU A 167 -5.53 -3.68 -2.14
N ALA A 168 -5.34 -4.94 -1.79
CA ALA A 168 -5.43 -5.41 -0.40
C ALA A 168 -4.40 -4.70 0.50
N GLY A 169 -3.15 -4.53 0.04
CA GLY A 169 -2.14 -3.75 0.74
C GLY A 169 -2.54 -2.30 0.94
N TRP A 170 -3.14 -1.67 -0.07
CA TRP A 170 -3.67 -0.31 0.03
C TRP A 170 -4.82 -0.22 1.06
N LEU A 171 -5.76 -1.15 1.03
CA LEU A 171 -6.90 -1.18 1.96
C LEU A 171 -6.47 -1.45 3.40
N ALA A 172 -5.44 -2.27 3.60
CA ALA A 172 -4.88 -2.52 4.93
C ALA A 172 -4.27 -1.26 5.56
N MET A 173 -3.71 -0.36 4.75
CA MET A 173 -3.07 0.87 5.20
C MET A 173 -3.15 1.97 4.13
N PRO A 174 -4.32 2.61 3.98
CA PRO A 174 -4.47 3.67 3.00
C PRO A 174 -3.51 4.83 3.25
N ALA A 175 -2.74 5.18 2.23
CA ALA A 175 -1.68 6.19 2.34
C ALA A 175 -2.15 7.61 1.98
N SER A 176 -3.44 7.83 1.67
CA SER A 176 -3.93 9.17 1.37
C SER A 176 -4.14 9.99 2.64
N ALA A 177 -3.89 11.29 2.57
CA ALA A 177 -4.06 12.21 3.70
C ALA A 177 -5.49 12.25 4.26
N ILE A 178 -6.49 11.84 3.46
CA ILE A 178 -7.90 11.80 3.88
C ILE A 178 -8.27 10.42 4.44
N MET A 179 -7.86 9.34 3.78
CA MET A 179 -8.23 7.99 4.21
C MET A 179 -7.39 7.50 5.39
N GLN A 180 -6.13 7.90 5.48
CA GLN A 180 -5.19 7.43 6.50
C GLN A 180 -5.67 7.73 7.93
N PRO A 181 -6.15 8.92 8.30
CA PRO A 181 -6.66 9.15 9.66
C PRO A 181 -7.92 8.34 9.98
N ILE A 182 -8.76 8.05 8.98
CA ILE A 182 -10.01 7.29 9.18
C ILE A 182 -9.69 5.80 9.37
N PHE A 183 -9.05 5.19 8.38
CA PHE A 183 -8.77 3.75 8.37
C PHE A 183 -7.51 3.36 9.18
N GLY A 184 -6.69 4.32 9.59
CA GLY A 184 -5.60 4.11 10.53
C GLY A 184 -6.08 3.78 11.93
N GLU A 185 -7.18 4.39 12.37
CA GLU A 185 -7.84 4.11 13.64
C GLU A 185 -8.89 2.99 13.50
N GLN A 186 -9.67 3.01 12.43
CA GLN A 186 -10.76 2.06 12.15
C GLN A 186 -10.34 1.05 11.08
N LYS A 187 -9.29 0.29 11.38
CA LYS A 187 -8.69 -0.68 10.44
C LYS A 187 -9.71 -1.71 9.96
N LEU A 188 -9.67 -2.00 8.67
CA LEU A 188 -10.41 -3.11 8.08
C LEU A 188 -9.82 -4.44 8.54
N THR A 189 -10.67 -5.45 8.73
CA THR A 189 -10.23 -6.82 8.98
C THR A 189 -9.74 -7.49 7.70
N LYS A 190 -9.05 -8.63 7.83
CA LYS A 190 -8.58 -9.39 6.66
C LYS A 190 -9.74 -9.88 5.79
N GLU A 191 -10.82 -10.29 6.43
CA GLU A 191 -12.03 -10.78 5.77
C GLU A 191 -12.73 -9.65 5.00
N GLU A 192 -12.81 -8.45 5.58
CA GLU A 192 -13.35 -7.27 4.91
C GLU A 192 -12.50 -6.83 3.71
N ILE A 193 -11.17 -6.85 3.87
CA ILE A 193 -10.22 -6.57 2.77
C ILE A 193 -10.31 -7.64 1.68
N HIS A 194 -10.52 -8.92 2.06
CA HIS A 194 -10.68 -10.00 1.11
C HIS A 194 -11.94 -9.83 0.26
N ALA A 195 -13.04 -9.39 0.86
CA ALA A 195 -14.31 -9.19 0.17
C ALA A 195 -14.31 -7.96 -0.75
N LEU A 196 -13.59 -6.89 -0.37
CA LEU A 196 -13.46 -5.64 -1.14
C LEU A 196 -12.48 -5.77 -2.31
#